data_0c2aa83044c3e3e6c7907ad0b6237400
#
_entry.id   0c2aa83044c3e3e6c7907ad0b6237400
#
_cell.length_a   1.000
_cell.length_b   1.000
_cell.length_c   1.000
_cell.angle_alpha   90.00
_cell.angle_beta   90.00
_cell.angle_gamma   90.00
#
_symmetry.space_group_name_H-M   'P 1'
#
loop_
_entity.id
_entity.type
_entity.pdbx_description
1 polymer ?
#
loop_
_entity_poly.entity_id
_entity_poly.type
_entity_poly.pdbx_seq_one_letter_code
_entity_poly.pdbx_strand_id
1 'polypeptide(L)'
;MINLRVITKENYMQCLKLRVKAEQQSFVASNAFLLAQAKYLEELTPLAIYDNDNMVGFLMYEIDLQENIYGVCRLMIDENFQGRGYGEQAMRLIIEEISKDKLRSKIFISFEPENKGAEALYIKLGFKHTGEVDDDGEIVMCLDY
;
A
#
# COMPACT_ATOMS: atom_id res chain seq x y z
N MET A 1 6.29 -2.01 -17.85
CA MET A 1 5.40 -0.93 -17.35
C MET A 1 4.59 -1.44 -16.18
N ILE A 2 4.59 -0.69 -15.11
CA ILE A 2 3.83 -1.06 -13.90
C ILE A 2 2.34 -0.86 -14.12
N ASN A 3 1.56 -1.84 -13.69
CA ASN A 3 0.10 -1.77 -13.67
C ASN A 3 -0.44 -2.44 -12.41
N LEU A 4 -1.66 -2.06 -12.04
CA LEU A 4 -2.35 -2.61 -10.87
C LEU A 4 -3.50 -3.48 -11.34
N ARG A 5 -3.63 -4.68 -10.76
CA ARG A 5 -4.69 -5.63 -11.11
C ARG A 5 -5.38 -6.14 -9.85
N VAL A 6 -6.68 -6.39 -9.97
CA VAL A 6 -7.44 -6.98 -8.87
C VAL A 6 -6.93 -8.39 -8.54
N ILE A 7 -7.09 -8.79 -7.29
CA ILE A 7 -6.77 -10.16 -6.86
C ILE A 7 -7.93 -11.07 -7.25
N THR A 8 -7.61 -12.18 -7.88
CA THR A 8 -8.58 -13.15 -8.39
C THR A 8 -8.20 -14.57 -7.98
N LYS A 9 -9.06 -15.53 -8.29
CA LYS A 9 -8.75 -16.95 -8.09
C LYS A 9 -7.56 -17.41 -8.92
N GLU A 10 -7.26 -16.72 -10.02
CA GLU A 10 -6.14 -17.07 -10.90
C GLU A 10 -4.80 -16.54 -10.39
N ASN A 11 -4.77 -15.47 -9.60
CA ASN A 11 -3.51 -14.85 -9.19
C ASN A 11 -3.27 -14.76 -7.66
N TYR A 12 -4.25 -15.12 -6.82
CA TYR A 12 -4.08 -14.95 -5.36
C TYR A 12 -2.92 -15.78 -4.80
N MET A 13 -2.65 -16.96 -5.36
CA MET A 13 -1.53 -17.81 -4.90
C MET A 13 -0.18 -17.13 -5.14
N GLN A 14 -0.01 -16.45 -6.27
CA GLN A 14 1.21 -15.67 -6.52
C GLN A 14 1.35 -14.56 -5.47
N CYS A 15 0.26 -13.89 -5.13
CA CYS A 15 0.27 -12.85 -4.10
C CYS A 15 0.73 -13.40 -2.75
N LEU A 16 0.27 -14.58 -2.37
CA LEU A 16 0.67 -15.24 -1.11
C LEU A 16 2.16 -15.60 -1.08
N LYS A 17 2.77 -15.80 -2.24
CA LYS A 17 4.19 -16.19 -2.35
C LYS A 17 5.14 -14.99 -2.34
N LEU A 18 4.65 -13.78 -2.48
CA LEU A 18 5.49 -12.59 -2.41
C LEU A 18 6.11 -12.44 -1.01
N ARG A 19 7.40 -12.05 -0.97
CA ARG A 19 8.15 -11.91 0.28
C ARG A 19 8.98 -10.64 0.27
N VAL A 20 8.92 -9.88 1.35
CA VAL A 20 9.89 -8.82 1.60
C VAL A 20 11.20 -9.41 2.11
N LYS A 21 12.28 -8.63 2.09
CA LYS A 21 13.55 -9.04 2.66
C LYS A 21 13.39 -9.39 4.14
N ALA A 22 14.22 -10.31 4.65
CA ALA A 22 14.14 -10.78 6.04
C ALA A 22 14.13 -9.63 7.05
N GLU A 23 14.97 -8.62 6.85
CA GLU A 23 15.04 -7.45 7.72
C GLU A 23 13.81 -6.54 7.66
N GLN A 24 12.95 -6.72 6.67
CA GLN A 24 11.73 -5.93 6.48
C GLN A 24 10.48 -6.65 6.97
N GLN A 25 10.56 -7.93 7.30
CA GLN A 25 9.38 -8.72 7.65
C GLN A 25 8.67 -8.22 8.91
N SER A 26 9.38 -7.59 9.84
CA SER A 26 8.79 -7.00 11.02
C SER A 26 7.96 -5.73 10.75
N PHE A 27 8.11 -5.14 9.54
CA PHE A 27 7.42 -3.90 9.18
C PHE A 27 6.03 -4.14 8.59
N VAL A 28 5.65 -5.39 8.34
CA VAL A 28 4.46 -5.69 7.53
C VAL A 28 3.71 -6.92 8.07
N ALA A 29 2.38 -6.90 7.96
CA ALA A 29 1.55 -8.08 8.14
C ALA A 29 1.69 -9.01 6.92
N SER A 30 1.30 -10.28 7.04
CA SER A 30 1.33 -11.19 5.90
C SER A 30 0.26 -10.83 4.87
N ASN A 31 0.55 -11.13 3.60
CA ASN A 31 -0.45 -10.93 2.54
C ASN A 31 -1.68 -11.81 2.76
N ALA A 32 -1.49 -13.03 3.31
CA ALA A 32 -2.60 -13.93 3.64
C ALA A 32 -3.57 -13.29 4.64
N PHE A 33 -3.05 -12.67 5.69
CA PHE A 33 -3.85 -11.97 6.68
C PHE A 33 -4.66 -10.84 6.05
N LEU A 34 -4.02 -10.02 5.22
CA LEU A 34 -4.66 -8.88 4.58
C LEU A 34 -5.72 -9.31 3.57
N LEU A 35 -5.47 -10.35 2.80
CA LEU A 35 -6.47 -10.90 1.87
C LEU A 35 -7.68 -11.47 2.60
N ALA A 36 -7.46 -12.12 3.76
CA ALA A 36 -8.55 -12.60 4.60
C ALA A 36 -9.41 -11.43 5.11
N GLN A 37 -8.77 -10.34 5.57
CA GLN A 37 -9.50 -9.13 5.98
C GLN A 37 -10.33 -8.56 4.82
N ALA A 38 -9.72 -8.43 3.64
CA ALA A 38 -10.40 -7.85 2.47
C ALA A 38 -11.61 -8.67 2.02
N LYS A 39 -11.63 -9.97 2.34
CA LYS A 39 -12.79 -10.83 2.05
C LYS A 39 -14.03 -10.40 2.84
N TYR A 40 -13.84 -9.90 4.07
CA TYR A 40 -14.93 -9.60 4.99
C TYR A 40 -15.18 -8.12 5.21
N LEU A 41 -14.24 -7.26 4.83
CA LEU A 41 -14.32 -5.80 4.99
C LEU A 41 -14.38 -5.16 3.59
N GLU A 42 -15.56 -4.71 3.20
CA GLU A 42 -15.81 -4.17 1.85
C GLU A 42 -15.04 -2.88 1.57
N GLU A 43 -14.69 -2.13 2.62
CA GLU A 43 -13.90 -0.90 2.51
C GLU A 43 -12.46 -1.13 2.09
N LEU A 44 -11.96 -2.36 2.13
CA LEU A 44 -10.60 -2.72 1.74
C LEU A 44 -10.54 -3.19 0.29
N THR A 45 -9.59 -2.67 -0.48
CA THR A 45 -9.36 -3.09 -1.86
C THR A 45 -7.93 -3.57 -2.04
N PRO A 46 -7.71 -4.90 -2.18
CA PRO A 46 -6.40 -5.46 -2.45
C PRO A 46 -6.09 -5.43 -3.94
N LEU A 47 -4.86 -5.06 -4.30
CA LEU A 47 -4.39 -5.00 -5.68
C LEU A 47 -3.02 -5.66 -5.81
N ALA A 48 -2.81 -6.38 -6.89
CA ALA A 48 -1.50 -6.90 -7.25
C ALA A 48 -0.77 -5.86 -8.11
N ILE A 49 0.52 -5.73 -7.88
CA ILE A 49 1.40 -4.86 -8.65
C ILE A 49 2.11 -5.74 -9.67
N TYR A 50 2.00 -5.38 -10.95
CA TYR A 50 2.61 -6.11 -12.06
C TYR A 50 3.59 -5.22 -12.81
N ASP A 51 4.70 -5.81 -13.23
CA ASP A 51 5.54 -5.27 -14.30
C ASP A 51 5.23 -6.10 -15.55
N ASN A 52 4.47 -5.49 -16.47
CA ASN A 52 3.86 -6.21 -17.59
C ASN A 52 3.00 -7.38 -17.08
N ASP A 53 3.41 -8.62 -17.27
CA ASP A 53 2.66 -9.81 -16.82
C ASP A 53 3.30 -10.50 -15.61
N ASN A 54 4.34 -9.91 -15.00
CA ASN A 54 5.00 -10.44 -13.83
C ASN A 54 4.51 -9.75 -12.57
N MET A 55 3.98 -10.52 -11.62
CA MET A 55 3.57 -9.97 -10.32
C MET A 55 4.83 -9.66 -9.50
N VAL A 56 5.00 -8.40 -9.11
CA VAL A 56 6.18 -7.93 -8.39
C VAL A 56 5.86 -7.40 -6.99
N GLY A 57 4.58 -7.20 -6.66
CA GLY A 57 4.22 -6.67 -5.36
C GLY A 57 2.72 -6.70 -5.08
N PHE A 58 2.36 -6.11 -3.95
CA PHE A 58 0.99 -6.07 -3.45
C PHE A 58 0.72 -4.72 -2.81
N LEU A 59 -0.47 -4.19 -3.07
CA LEU A 59 -0.94 -2.93 -2.51
C LEU A 59 -2.36 -3.13 -2.01
N MET A 60 -2.72 -2.52 -0.88
CA MET A 60 -4.09 -2.50 -0.41
C MET A 60 -4.44 -1.10 0.08
N TYR A 61 -5.59 -0.60 -0.32
CA TYR A 61 -6.09 0.68 0.17
C TYR A 61 -7.51 0.52 0.73
N GLU A 62 -7.93 1.50 1.50
CA GLU A 62 -9.25 1.51 2.12
C GLU A 62 -9.94 2.86 1.95
N ILE A 63 -11.27 2.84 2.11
CA ILE A 63 -12.07 4.05 2.31
C ILE A 63 -12.59 3.99 3.74
N ASP A 64 -12.20 4.98 4.56
CA ASP A 64 -12.81 5.15 5.89
C ASP A 64 -14.08 5.96 5.71
N LEU A 65 -15.23 5.29 5.86
CA LEU A 65 -16.53 5.92 5.64
C LEU A 65 -16.92 6.87 6.78
N GLN A 66 -16.37 6.70 7.97
CA GLN A 66 -16.65 7.59 9.10
C GLN A 66 -15.92 8.91 8.96
N GLU A 67 -14.63 8.83 8.67
CA GLU A 67 -13.78 10.01 8.50
C GLU A 67 -13.83 10.57 7.07
N ASN A 68 -14.42 9.81 6.15
CA ASN A 68 -14.57 10.19 4.75
C ASN A 68 -13.22 10.46 4.06
N ILE A 69 -12.27 9.56 4.28
CA ILE A 69 -10.90 9.64 3.78
C ILE A 69 -10.46 8.32 3.17
N TYR A 70 -9.39 8.36 2.38
CA TYR A 70 -8.69 7.15 1.92
C TYR A 70 -7.50 6.85 2.81
N GLY A 71 -7.10 5.57 2.84
CA GLY A 71 -5.88 5.14 3.46
C GLY A 71 -5.19 4.09 2.60
N VAL A 72 -3.86 4.09 2.59
CA VAL A 72 -3.09 2.99 2.01
C VAL A 72 -2.63 2.09 3.15
N CYS A 73 -3.16 0.87 3.19
CA CYS A 73 -2.92 -0.06 4.29
C CYS A 73 -1.68 -0.91 4.06
N ARG A 74 -1.27 -1.08 2.81
CA ARG A 74 -0.20 -1.99 2.43
C ARG A 74 0.45 -1.54 1.14
N LEU A 75 1.78 -1.53 1.16
CA LEU A 75 2.60 -1.46 -0.04
C LEU A 75 3.82 -2.35 0.20
N MET A 76 4.00 -3.38 -0.63
CA MET A 76 5.20 -4.19 -0.58
C MET A 76 5.62 -4.59 -1.98
N ILE A 77 6.93 -4.67 -2.19
CA ILE A 77 7.55 -5.21 -3.40
C ILE A 77 8.31 -6.47 -3.00
N ASP A 78 8.15 -7.53 -3.76
CA ASP A 78 8.85 -8.79 -3.54
C ASP A 78 10.37 -8.56 -3.52
N GLU A 79 11.05 -9.28 -2.62
CA GLU A 79 12.49 -9.10 -2.41
C GLU A 79 13.35 -9.24 -3.68
N ASN A 80 12.86 -10.02 -4.65
CA ASN A 80 13.57 -10.23 -5.91
C ASN A 80 13.42 -9.05 -6.88
N PHE A 81 12.54 -8.11 -6.61
CA PHE A 81 12.21 -7.00 -7.50
C PHE A 81 12.42 -5.63 -6.89
N GLN A 82 12.94 -5.55 -5.66
CA GLN A 82 13.20 -4.27 -5.00
C GLN A 82 14.35 -3.50 -5.65
N GLY A 83 14.39 -2.20 -5.40
CA GLY A 83 15.44 -1.32 -5.91
C GLY A 83 15.27 -0.90 -7.37
N ARG A 84 14.09 -1.11 -7.95
CA ARG A 84 13.78 -0.77 -9.35
C ARG A 84 12.76 0.35 -9.50
N GLY A 85 12.35 0.97 -8.40
CA GLY A 85 11.36 2.05 -8.42
C GLY A 85 9.91 1.59 -8.56
N TYR A 86 9.62 0.30 -8.42
CA TYR A 86 8.27 -0.23 -8.59
C TYR A 86 7.29 0.26 -7.54
N GLY A 87 7.74 0.38 -6.28
CA GLY A 87 6.91 0.91 -5.20
C GLY A 87 6.44 2.34 -5.46
N GLU A 88 7.35 3.19 -5.92
CA GLU A 88 7.01 4.57 -6.27
C GLU A 88 6.01 4.61 -7.42
N GLN A 89 6.24 3.83 -8.47
CA GLN A 89 5.34 3.80 -9.62
C GLN A 89 3.94 3.31 -9.23
N ALA A 90 3.85 2.26 -8.40
CA ALA A 90 2.58 1.74 -7.92
C ALA A 90 1.83 2.78 -7.10
N MET A 91 2.53 3.49 -6.20
CA MET A 91 1.92 4.54 -5.38
C MET A 91 1.41 5.69 -6.25
N ARG A 92 2.16 6.11 -7.26
CA ARG A 92 1.70 7.17 -8.17
C ARG A 92 0.42 6.75 -8.90
N LEU A 93 0.32 5.50 -9.33
CA LEU A 93 -0.88 4.99 -9.98
C LEU A 93 -2.09 5.00 -9.05
N ILE A 94 -1.93 4.54 -7.81
CA ILE A 94 -3.07 4.50 -6.88
C ILE A 94 -3.48 5.91 -6.43
N ILE A 95 -2.53 6.82 -6.22
CA ILE A 95 -2.83 8.22 -5.90
C ILE A 95 -3.62 8.85 -7.05
N GLU A 96 -3.21 8.62 -8.29
CA GLU A 96 -3.92 9.11 -9.46
C GLU A 96 -5.35 8.56 -9.51
N GLU A 97 -5.53 7.26 -9.28
CA GLU A 97 -6.85 6.64 -9.28
C GLU A 97 -7.74 7.19 -8.16
N ILE A 98 -7.22 7.27 -6.94
CA ILE A 98 -7.96 7.82 -5.80
C ILE A 98 -8.33 9.28 -6.03
N SER A 99 -7.45 10.08 -6.61
CA SER A 99 -7.67 11.52 -6.81
C SER A 99 -8.79 11.84 -7.81
N LYS A 100 -9.31 10.85 -8.52
CA LYS A 100 -10.51 11.00 -9.34
C LYS A 100 -11.76 11.20 -8.49
N ASP A 101 -11.75 10.75 -7.24
CA ASP A 101 -12.84 10.95 -6.30
C ASP A 101 -12.77 12.36 -5.73
N LYS A 102 -13.65 13.24 -6.22
CA LYS A 102 -13.69 14.65 -5.81
C LYS A 102 -14.53 14.89 -4.55
N LEU A 103 -15.14 13.84 -4.00
CA LEU A 103 -15.90 13.94 -2.75
C LEU A 103 -15.00 13.85 -1.52
N ARG A 104 -13.78 13.37 -1.72
CA ARG A 104 -12.75 13.24 -0.68
C ARG A 104 -11.51 13.98 -1.13
N SER A 105 -10.60 14.24 -0.19
CA SER A 105 -9.42 15.07 -0.47
C SER A 105 -8.15 14.62 0.24
N LYS A 106 -8.19 13.50 0.97
CA LYS A 106 -7.06 13.08 1.80
C LYS A 106 -6.78 11.59 1.65
N ILE A 107 -5.49 11.26 1.63
CA ILE A 107 -4.99 9.89 1.68
C ILE A 107 -4.05 9.80 2.88
N PHE A 108 -4.36 8.89 3.82
CA PHE A 108 -3.51 8.62 4.98
C PHE A 108 -2.67 7.38 4.73
N ILE A 109 -1.48 7.36 5.32
CA ILE A 109 -0.60 6.20 5.32
C ILE A 109 0.16 6.18 6.64
N SER A 110 0.48 4.99 7.13
CA SER A 110 1.28 4.84 8.34
C SER A 110 2.42 3.85 8.10
N PHE A 111 3.46 3.94 8.92
CA PHE A 111 4.63 3.07 8.79
C PHE A 111 5.36 2.94 10.13
N GLU A 112 6.07 1.82 10.30
CA GLU A 112 6.90 1.60 11.47
C GLU A 112 8.01 2.66 11.53
N PRO A 113 8.30 3.24 12.73
CA PRO A 113 9.31 4.32 12.86
C PRO A 113 10.68 3.95 12.30
N GLU A 114 11.05 2.68 12.36
CA GLU A 114 12.34 2.17 11.88
C GLU A 114 12.40 2.05 10.36
N ASN A 115 11.25 2.07 9.68
CA ASN A 115 11.18 1.92 8.22
C ASN A 115 11.48 3.23 7.50
N LYS A 116 12.75 3.64 7.48
CA LYS A 116 13.18 4.91 6.89
C LYS A 116 13.03 4.94 5.38
N GLY A 117 13.08 3.78 4.74
CA GLY A 117 12.83 3.68 3.30
C GLY A 117 11.41 4.07 2.92
N ALA A 118 10.43 3.62 3.71
CA ALA A 118 9.03 4.00 3.52
C ALA A 118 8.83 5.50 3.74
N GLU A 119 9.39 6.05 4.81
CA GLU A 119 9.29 7.49 5.10
C GLU A 119 9.82 8.32 3.93
N ALA A 120 11.01 7.99 3.43
CA ALA A 120 11.63 8.72 2.31
C ALA A 120 10.75 8.65 1.05
N LEU A 121 10.18 7.50 0.77
CA LEU A 121 9.27 7.32 -0.38
C LEU A 121 8.04 8.20 -0.24
N TYR A 122 7.40 8.19 0.93
CA TYR A 122 6.16 8.95 1.14
C TYR A 122 6.41 10.46 1.08
N ILE A 123 7.52 10.95 1.64
CA ILE A 123 7.92 12.35 1.52
C ILE A 123 8.08 12.71 0.04
N LYS A 124 8.76 11.87 -0.73
CA LYS A 124 8.96 12.09 -2.17
C LYS A 124 7.65 12.19 -2.93
N LEU A 125 6.64 11.43 -2.53
CA LEU A 125 5.31 11.43 -3.14
C LEU A 125 4.44 12.61 -2.71
N GLY A 126 4.88 13.41 -1.74
CA GLY A 126 4.15 14.59 -1.29
C GLY A 126 3.39 14.40 0.02
N PHE A 127 3.49 13.24 0.65
CA PHE A 127 2.91 13.04 1.99
C PHE A 127 3.64 13.91 3.02
N LYS A 128 2.91 14.37 4.01
CA LYS A 128 3.44 15.17 5.11
C LYS A 128 3.14 14.50 6.44
N HIS A 129 4.05 14.67 7.39
CA HIS A 129 3.81 14.21 8.76
C HIS A 129 2.60 14.92 9.36
N THR A 130 1.74 14.17 10.04
CA THR A 130 0.60 14.73 10.77
C THR A 130 0.93 15.08 12.21
N GLY A 131 2.04 14.56 12.72
CA GLY A 131 2.41 14.65 14.14
C GLY A 131 1.77 13.55 14.98
N GLU A 132 0.99 12.67 14.39
CA GLU A 132 0.28 11.60 15.10
C GLU A 132 1.03 10.27 14.99
N VAL A 133 0.84 9.44 16.01
CA VAL A 133 1.26 8.04 16.04
C VAL A 133 -0.02 7.24 16.30
N ASP A 134 -0.26 6.19 15.53
CA ASP A 134 -1.47 5.41 15.68
C ASP A 134 -1.39 4.41 16.86
N ASP A 135 -2.46 3.63 17.05
CA ASP A 135 -2.56 2.69 18.17
C ASP A 135 -1.51 1.57 18.10
N ASP A 136 -0.99 1.28 16.92
CA ASP A 136 0.05 0.28 16.68
C ASP A 136 1.47 0.86 16.81
N GLY A 137 1.60 2.14 17.13
CA GLY A 137 2.88 2.82 17.24
C GLY A 137 3.46 3.26 15.91
N GLU A 138 2.68 3.25 14.83
CA GLU A 138 3.13 3.67 13.52
C GLU A 138 2.98 5.17 13.33
N ILE A 139 3.95 5.77 12.61
CA ILE A 139 3.94 7.19 12.29
C ILE A 139 2.93 7.43 11.17
N VAL A 140 2.07 8.43 11.34
CA VAL A 140 1.01 8.75 10.38
C VAL A 140 1.42 9.92 9.49
N MET A 141 1.21 9.75 8.19
CA MET A 141 1.41 10.80 7.18
C MET A 141 0.14 10.96 6.35
N CYS A 142 -0.01 12.13 5.73
CA CYS A 142 -1.19 12.47 4.95
C CYS A 142 -0.81 13.19 3.66
N LEU A 143 -1.50 12.83 2.57
CA LEU A 143 -1.44 13.54 1.30
C LEU A 143 -2.79 14.20 1.05
N ASP A 144 -2.77 15.51 0.79
CA ASP A 144 -3.94 16.25 0.31
C ASP A 144 -3.95 16.25 -1.22
N TYR A 145 -5.15 16.06 -1.83
CA TYR A 145 -5.28 16.05 -3.28
C TYR A 145 -6.51 16.84 -3.78
#